data_61122b18cbb0fdd83d2dcd7e0d8947c5
#
_entry.id   61122b18cbb0fdd83d2dcd7e0d8947c5
#
_cell.length_a   1.000
_cell.length_b   1.000
_cell.length_c   1.000
_cell.angle_alpha   90.00
_cell.angle_beta   90.00
_cell.angle_gamma   90.00
#
_symmetry.space_group_name_H-M   'P 1'
#
loop_
_entity.id
_entity.type
_entity.pdbx_description
1 polymer ?
#
loop_
_entity_poly.entity_id
_entity_poly.type
_entity_poly.pdbx_seq_one_letter_code
_entity_poly.pdbx_strand_id
1 'polypeptide(L)'
;NLDGFANWYQVQAQEERDHAMLFLQYVKNNSEKVTLEAIECPEQDFDKDMTVLEKGLQHERYVTGLINAIYDAAYSVKDFRTMQFLDWFVKEQGEEEKNAEDLLKKMELFGSDPKSLYLLDQELAARTYAAPSLVL
;
A
#
# COMPACT_ATOMS: atom_id res chain seq x y z
N ASN A 1 -21.47 11.45 -1.95
CA ASN A 1 -20.08 11.17 -2.33
C ASN A 1 -19.20 11.23 -1.08
N LEU A 2 -18.21 10.36 -1.04
CA LEU A 2 -17.14 10.31 -0.02
C LEU A 2 -15.84 10.75 -0.71
N ASP A 3 -15.71 12.05 -0.96
CA ASP A 3 -14.60 12.62 -1.74
C ASP A 3 -13.26 12.54 -0.98
N GLY A 4 -13.33 12.54 0.36
CA GLY A 4 -12.17 12.32 1.22
C GLY A 4 -11.61 10.89 1.13
N PHE A 5 -12.48 9.90 1.14
CA PHE A 5 -12.07 8.51 0.90
C PHE A 5 -11.49 8.34 -0.51
N ALA A 6 -12.09 8.96 -1.52
CA ALA A 6 -11.55 8.94 -2.87
C ALA A 6 -10.15 9.57 -2.94
N ASN A 7 -9.94 10.71 -2.27
CA ASN A 7 -8.63 11.35 -2.16
C ASN A 7 -7.60 10.44 -1.47
N TRP A 8 -8.00 9.76 -0.39
CA TRP A 8 -7.12 8.84 0.33
C TRP A 8 -6.58 7.75 -0.59
N TYR A 9 -7.47 7.10 -1.37
CA TYR A 9 -7.07 6.07 -2.32
C TYR A 9 -6.30 6.62 -3.53
N GLN A 10 -6.58 7.86 -3.94
CA GLN A 10 -5.82 8.51 -5.02
C GLN A 10 -4.37 8.77 -4.60
N VAL A 11 -4.16 9.20 -3.36
CA VAL A 11 -2.80 9.37 -2.79
C VAL A 11 -2.12 8.00 -2.67
N GLN A 12 -2.82 6.99 -2.13
CA GLN A 12 -2.29 5.62 -2.04
C GLN A 12 -1.83 5.12 -3.40
N ALA A 13 -2.62 5.29 -4.46
CA ALA A 13 -2.24 4.86 -5.80
C ALA A 13 -0.97 5.54 -6.34
N GLN A 14 -0.68 6.79 -5.93
CA GLN A 14 0.56 7.47 -6.27
C GLN A 14 1.76 6.87 -5.52
N GLU A 15 1.61 6.59 -4.24
CA GLU A 15 2.64 5.98 -3.39
C GLU A 15 2.96 4.57 -3.87
N GLU A 16 1.96 3.75 -4.18
CA GLU A 16 2.15 2.40 -4.74
C GLU A 16 2.85 2.39 -6.09
N ARG A 17 2.54 3.40 -6.94
CA ARG A 17 3.27 3.57 -8.19
C ARG A 17 4.75 3.83 -7.94
N ASP A 18 5.09 4.63 -6.95
CA ASP A 18 6.48 4.93 -6.62
C ASP A 18 7.19 3.69 -6.03
N HIS A 19 6.50 2.90 -5.21
CA HIS A 19 7.00 1.60 -4.75
C HIS A 19 7.37 0.68 -5.92
N ALA A 20 6.49 0.57 -6.91
CA ALA A 20 6.76 -0.20 -8.13
C ALA A 20 7.97 0.35 -8.92
N MET A 21 8.12 1.68 -8.99
CA MET A 21 9.25 2.31 -9.65
C MET A 21 10.57 2.11 -8.91
N LEU A 22 10.56 2.01 -7.57
CA LEU A 22 11.73 1.66 -6.78
C LEU A 22 12.20 0.22 -7.09
N PHE A 23 11.29 -0.76 -7.17
CA PHE A 23 11.64 -2.12 -7.59
C PHE A 23 12.22 -2.13 -9.01
N LEU A 24 11.58 -1.45 -9.95
CA LEU A 24 12.07 -1.33 -11.32
C LEU A 24 13.48 -0.76 -11.37
N GLN A 25 13.72 0.33 -10.64
CA GLN A 25 15.04 0.97 -10.58
C GLN A 25 16.07 0.06 -9.92
N TYR A 26 15.70 -0.64 -8.85
CA TYR A 26 16.58 -1.60 -8.18
C TYR A 26 17.05 -2.72 -9.13
N VAL A 27 16.14 -3.33 -9.89
CA VAL A 27 16.48 -4.39 -10.87
C VAL A 27 17.43 -3.84 -11.94
N LYS A 28 17.17 -2.63 -12.46
CA LYS A 28 18.04 -1.96 -13.45
C LYS A 28 19.43 -1.64 -12.88
N ASN A 29 19.52 -1.17 -11.63
CA ASN A 29 20.80 -0.83 -10.99
C ASN A 29 21.67 -2.08 -10.78
N ASN A 30 21.05 -3.27 -10.70
CA ASN A 30 21.77 -4.54 -10.62
C ASN A 30 22.05 -5.19 -11.99
N SER A 31 21.80 -4.46 -13.09
CA SER A 31 22.01 -4.92 -14.48
C SER A 31 21.18 -6.14 -14.86
N GLU A 32 20.07 -6.36 -14.17
CA GLU A 32 19.18 -7.48 -14.44
C GLU A 32 18.09 -7.11 -15.47
N LYS A 33 17.62 -8.12 -16.19
CA LYS A 33 16.56 -7.94 -17.17
C LYS A 33 15.22 -7.75 -16.50
N VAL A 34 14.56 -6.64 -16.79
CA VAL A 34 13.17 -6.42 -16.38
C VAL A 34 12.23 -7.17 -17.31
N THR A 35 11.34 -7.98 -16.75
CA THR A 35 10.21 -8.60 -17.47
C THR A 35 8.93 -8.04 -16.86
N LEU A 36 8.09 -7.44 -17.71
CA LEU A 36 6.77 -6.95 -17.32
C LEU A 36 5.71 -7.94 -17.73
N GLU A 37 4.89 -8.34 -16.79
CA GLU A 37 3.76 -9.25 -17.02
C GLU A 37 2.45 -8.47 -17.01
N ALA A 38 1.35 -9.13 -17.40
CA ALA A 38 0.02 -8.52 -17.33
C ALA A 38 -0.41 -8.34 -15.87
N ILE A 39 -1.06 -7.23 -15.60
CA ILE A 39 -1.73 -6.98 -14.32
C ILE A 39 -3.20 -7.36 -14.49
N GLU A 40 -3.69 -8.26 -13.63
CA GLU A 40 -5.09 -8.66 -13.64
C GLU A 40 -5.99 -7.47 -13.23
N CYS A 41 -7.20 -7.45 -13.80
CA CYS A 41 -8.18 -6.43 -13.41
C CYS A 41 -8.61 -6.67 -11.94
N PRO A 42 -8.48 -5.68 -11.06
CA PRO A 42 -8.92 -5.82 -9.69
C PRO A 42 -10.45 -5.89 -9.58
N GLU A 43 -10.95 -6.40 -8.47
CA GLU A 43 -12.37 -6.38 -8.14
C GLU A 43 -12.89 -4.93 -8.14
N GLN A 44 -14.01 -4.68 -8.82
CA GLN A 44 -14.57 -3.33 -9.00
C GLN A 44 -15.94 -3.14 -8.36
N ASP A 45 -16.62 -4.24 -8.04
CA ASP A 45 -17.96 -4.21 -7.46
C ASP A 45 -17.92 -4.54 -5.97
N PHE A 46 -18.30 -3.56 -5.17
CA PHE A 46 -18.35 -3.68 -3.70
C PHE A 46 -19.75 -3.35 -3.19
N ASP A 47 -20.31 -4.23 -2.37
CA ASP A 47 -21.66 -4.07 -1.82
C ASP A 47 -21.74 -2.95 -0.77
N LYS A 48 -20.62 -2.64 -0.10
CA LYS A 48 -20.55 -1.67 1.00
C LYS A 48 -19.20 -0.97 1.03
N ASP A 49 -19.18 0.27 1.50
CA ASP A 49 -17.95 1.05 1.71
C ASP A 49 -16.98 0.34 2.66
N MET A 50 -17.49 -0.33 3.71
CA MET A 50 -16.69 -1.11 4.64
C MET A 50 -15.91 -2.22 3.94
N THR A 51 -16.51 -2.90 2.96
CA THR A 51 -15.87 -4.00 2.21
C THR A 51 -14.65 -3.51 1.43
N VAL A 52 -14.68 -2.28 0.94
CA VAL A 52 -13.50 -1.67 0.27
C VAL A 52 -12.32 -1.57 1.24
N LEU A 53 -12.56 -1.11 2.47
CA LEU A 53 -11.52 -0.95 3.49
C LEU A 53 -10.97 -2.31 3.98
N GLU A 54 -11.86 -3.30 4.18
CA GLU A 54 -11.48 -4.66 4.54
C GLU A 54 -10.58 -5.30 3.46
N LYS A 55 -10.95 -5.11 2.19
CA LYS A 55 -10.16 -5.59 1.05
C LYS A 55 -8.83 -4.86 0.92
N GLY A 56 -8.79 -3.55 1.19
CA GLY A 56 -7.56 -2.77 1.25
C GLY A 56 -6.59 -3.36 2.28
N LEU A 57 -7.02 -3.55 3.51
CA LEU A 57 -6.19 -4.17 4.56
C LEU A 57 -5.75 -5.60 4.19
N GLN A 58 -6.64 -6.40 3.61
CA GLN A 58 -6.30 -7.74 3.15
C GLN A 58 -5.21 -7.70 2.07
N HIS A 59 -5.26 -6.70 1.19
CA HIS A 59 -4.27 -6.51 0.14
C HIS A 59 -2.90 -6.11 0.73
N GLU A 60 -2.84 -5.19 1.70
CA GLU A 60 -1.59 -4.83 2.35
C GLU A 60 -0.92 -6.05 3.02
N ARG A 61 -1.71 -6.88 3.71
CA ARG A 61 -1.19 -8.13 4.29
C ARG A 61 -0.68 -9.12 3.25
N TYR A 62 -1.33 -9.16 2.09
CA TYR A 62 -0.85 -9.97 0.96
C TYR A 62 0.49 -9.44 0.43
N VAL A 63 0.63 -8.12 0.23
CA VAL A 63 1.87 -7.48 -0.20
C VAL A 63 3.00 -7.71 0.82
N THR A 64 2.72 -7.59 2.11
CA THR A 64 3.68 -7.95 3.17
C THR A 64 4.18 -9.39 3.02
N GLY A 65 3.27 -10.33 2.72
CA GLY A 65 3.65 -11.72 2.43
C GLY A 65 4.59 -11.85 1.23
N LEU A 66 4.37 -11.09 0.17
CA LEU A 66 5.23 -11.08 -1.01
C LEU A 66 6.62 -10.49 -0.69
N ILE A 67 6.69 -9.37 0.03
CA ILE A 67 7.94 -8.76 0.47
C ILE A 67 8.75 -9.74 1.32
N ASN A 68 8.11 -10.40 2.29
CA ASN A 68 8.74 -11.40 3.14
C ASN A 68 9.26 -12.59 2.34
N ALA A 69 8.52 -13.05 1.32
CA ALA A 69 8.97 -14.14 0.45
C ALA A 69 10.22 -13.77 -0.37
N ILE A 70 10.29 -12.54 -0.89
CA ILE A 70 11.48 -12.05 -1.60
C ILE A 70 12.65 -11.92 -0.61
N TYR A 71 12.39 -11.44 0.59
CA TYR A 71 13.42 -11.31 1.65
C TYR A 71 13.98 -12.67 2.03
N ASP A 72 13.13 -13.69 2.22
CA ASP A 72 13.56 -15.05 2.53
C ASP A 72 14.39 -15.68 1.39
N ALA A 73 13.99 -15.44 0.14
CA ALA A 73 14.75 -15.87 -1.02
C ALA A 73 16.16 -15.23 -1.04
N ALA A 74 16.25 -13.91 -0.81
CA ALA A 74 17.51 -13.20 -0.73
C ALA A 74 18.40 -13.71 0.43
N TYR A 75 17.79 -13.96 1.59
CA TYR A 75 18.46 -14.51 2.76
C TYR A 75 19.05 -15.89 2.48
N SER A 76 18.30 -16.75 1.81
CA SER A 76 18.71 -18.13 1.50
C SER A 76 19.99 -18.21 0.67
N VAL A 77 20.23 -17.22 -0.20
CA VAL A 77 21.43 -17.12 -1.06
C VAL A 77 22.43 -16.09 -0.54
N LYS A 78 22.20 -15.49 0.62
CA LYS A 78 23.01 -14.44 1.25
C LYS A 78 23.19 -13.19 0.38
N ASP A 79 22.14 -12.82 -0.34
CA ASP A 79 22.10 -11.57 -1.08
C ASP A 79 21.77 -10.40 -0.14
N PHE A 80 22.80 -9.95 0.58
CA PHE A 80 22.69 -8.88 1.56
C PHE A 80 22.30 -7.54 0.93
N ARG A 81 22.58 -7.32 -0.36
CA ARG A 81 22.19 -6.09 -1.06
C ARG A 81 20.67 -6.03 -1.26
N THR A 82 20.08 -7.14 -1.71
CA THR A 82 18.62 -7.24 -1.85
C THR A 82 17.95 -7.15 -0.49
N MET A 83 18.49 -7.78 0.56
CA MET A 83 17.97 -7.65 1.92
C MET A 83 17.96 -6.19 2.39
N GLN A 84 19.07 -5.47 2.22
CA GLN A 84 19.18 -4.05 2.60
C GLN A 84 18.19 -3.16 1.82
N PHE A 85 17.97 -3.44 0.54
CA PHE A 85 16.93 -2.77 -0.24
C PHE A 85 15.54 -3.03 0.33
N LEU A 86 15.24 -4.28 0.70
CA LEU A 86 13.95 -4.71 1.22
C LEU A 86 13.68 -4.25 2.66
N ASP A 87 14.72 -3.92 3.46
CA ASP A 87 14.54 -3.42 4.84
C ASP A 87 13.60 -2.22 4.91
N TRP A 88 13.69 -1.32 3.92
CA TRP A 88 12.78 -0.19 3.81
C TRP A 88 11.33 -0.65 3.59
N PHE A 89 11.11 -1.59 2.67
CA PHE A 89 9.77 -2.12 2.38
C PHE A 89 9.17 -2.92 3.54
N VAL A 90 9.99 -3.64 4.30
CA VAL A 90 9.53 -4.33 5.53
C VAL A 90 9.00 -3.33 6.54
N LYS A 91 9.68 -2.19 6.71
CA LYS A 91 9.22 -1.12 7.58
C LYS A 91 7.95 -0.46 7.02
N GLU A 92 7.96 -0.12 5.74
CA GLU A 92 6.84 0.53 5.04
C GLU A 92 5.56 -0.29 5.15
N GLN A 93 5.61 -1.61 4.88
CA GLN A 93 4.45 -2.48 5.03
C GLN A 93 3.87 -2.49 6.44
N GLY A 94 4.70 -2.34 7.47
CA GLY A 94 4.23 -2.17 8.84
C GLY A 94 3.42 -0.88 9.03
N GLU A 95 3.79 0.20 8.34
CA GLU A 95 3.07 1.48 8.34
C GLU A 95 1.79 1.39 7.49
N GLU A 96 1.85 0.75 6.33
CA GLU A 96 0.68 0.56 5.44
C GLU A 96 -0.42 -0.29 6.09
N GLU A 97 -0.07 -1.44 6.67
CA GLU A 97 -1.03 -2.26 7.42
C GLU A 97 -1.66 -1.48 8.59
N LYS A 98 -0.83 -0.73 9.32
CA LYS A 98 -1.31 0.08 10.45
C LYS A 98 -2.28 1.17 10.00
N ASN A 99 -1.98 1.86 8.90
CA ASN A 99 -2.83 2.90 8.33
C ASN A 99 -4.17 2.32 7.85
N ALA A 100 -4.15 1.18 7.16
CA ALA A 100 -5.34 0.48 6.71
C ALA A 100 -6.20 -0.02 7.89
N GLU A 101 -5.58 -0.59 8.94
CA GLU A 101 -6.28 -1.00 10.16
C GLU A 101 -6.92 0.18 10.89
N ASP A 102 -6.23 1.30 11.00
CA ASP A 102 -6.74 2.50 11.68
C ASP A 102 -7.92 3.10 10.91
N LEU A 103 -7.84 3.13 9.57
CA LEU A 103 -8.95 3.58 8.74
C LEU A 103 -10.17 2.67 8.88
N LEU A 104 -9.98 1.35 8.87
CA LEU A 104 -11.05 0.38 9.09
C LEU A 104 -11.71 0.59 10.47
N LYS A 105 -10.92 0.72 11.54
CA LYS A 105 -11.43 0.99 12.90
C LYS A 105 -12.19 2.32 13.00
N LYS A 106 -11.70 3.37 12.35
CA LYS A 106 -12.43 4.65 12.28
C LYS A 106 -13.77 4.50 11.59
N MET A 107 -13.82 3.75 10.50
CA MET A 107 -15.07 3.49 9.80
C MET A 107 -16.04 2.64 10.64
N GLU A 108 -15.56 1.64 11.39
CA GLU A 108 -16.37 0.88 12.34
C GLU A 108 -16.99 1.77 13.44
N LEU A 109 -16.23 2.71 13.96
CA LEU A 109 -16.65 3.60 15.04
C LEU A 109 -17.58 4.73 14.56
N PHE A 110 -17.34 5.27 13.39
CA PHE A 110 -17.93 6.53 12.93
C PHE A 110 -18.82 6.38 11.68
N GLY A 111 -18.66 5.31 10.91
CA GLY A 111 -19.31 5.16 9.61
C GLY A 111 -20.83 5.03 9.64
N SER A 112 -21.43 4.66 10.78
CA SER A 112 -22.89 4.48 10.91
C SER A 112 -23.66 5.80 11.16
N ASP A 113 -22.99 6.83 11.66
CA ASP A 113 -23.57 8.15 11.89
C ASP A 113 -23.18 9.11 10.76
N PRO A 114 -24.18 9.69 10.02
CA PRO A 114 -23.86 10.54 8.86
C PRO A 114 -22.99 11.76 9.17
N LYS A 115 -23.13 12.34 10.37
CA LYS A 115 -22.34 13.50 10.79
C LYS A 115 -20.90 13.09 11.08
N SER A 116 -20.71 11.98 11.77
CA SER A 116 -19.38 11.44 12.08
C SER A 116 -18.67 10.94 10.82
N LEU A 117 -19.41 10.30 9.91
CA LEU A 117 -18.88 9.90 8.60
C LEU A 117 -18.43 11.11 7.77
N TYR A 118 -19.20 12.21 7.78
CA TYR A 118 -18.78 13.44 7.13
C TYR A 118 -17.48 14.00 7.69
N LEU A 119 -17.32 13.98 9.01
CA LEU A 119 -16.09 14.46 9.65
C LEU A 119 -14.88 13.57 9.31
N LEU A 120 -15.08 12.26 9.26
CA LEU A 120 -14.05 11.30 8.83
C LEU A 120 -13.66 11.56 7.36
N ASP A 121 -14.64 11.77 6.48
CA ASP A 121 -14.37 12.10 5.09
C ASP A 121 -13.56 13.39 4.94
N GLN A 122 -13.88 14.44 5.73
CA GLN A 122 -13.10 15.67 5.75
C GLN A 122 -11.66 15.48 6.26
N GLU A 123 -11.45 14.61 7.25
CA GLU A 123 -10.11 14.24 7.71
C GLU A 123 -9.31 13.59 6.57
N LEU A 124 -9.91 12.64 5.86
CA LEU A 124 -9.26 11.92 4.76
C LEU A 124 -8.98 12.81 3.54
N ALA A 125 -9.81 13.82 3.30
CA ALA A 125 -9.60 14.82 2.25
C ALA A 125 -8.32 15.66 2.47
N ALA A 126 -7.81 15.71 3.70
CA ALA A 126 -6.59 16.45 4.03
C ALA A 126 -5.30 15.66 3.76
N ARG A 127 -5.38 14.35 3.44
CA ARG A 127 -4.18 13.56 3.10
C ARG A 127 -3.53 14.11 1.86
N THR A 128 -2.22 14.30 1.92
CA THR A 128 -1.39 14.71 0.79
C THR A 128 -0.34 13.65 0.48
N TYR A 129 0.00 13.54 -0.79
CA TYR A 129 1.07 12.65 -1.25
C TYR A 129 2.42 13.04 -0.62
N ALA A 130 3.19 12.03 -0.22
CA ALA A 130 4.57 12.15 0.18
C ALA A 130 5.43 11.17 -0.62
N ALA A 131 6.53 11.67 -1.20
CA ALA A 131 7.46 10.79 -1.92
C ALA A 131 8.15 9.82 -0.95
N PRO A 132 8.44 8.57 -1.41
CA PRO A 132 9.17 7.62 -0.58
C PRO A 132 10.53 8.15 -0.15
N SER A 133 10.93 7.81 1.09
CA SER A 133 12.21 8.23 1.67
C SER A 133 13.39 7.40 1.16
N LEU A 134 13.15 6.27 0.49
CA LEU A 134 14.19 5.42 -0.08
C LEU A 134 14.78 6.06 -1.34
N VAL A 135 16.10 6.22 -1.36
CA VAL A 135 16.89 6.69 -2.52
C VAL A 135 17.82 5.56 -2.97
N LEU A 136 17.82 5.26 -4.29
CA LEU A 136 18.60 4.18 -4.93
C LEU A 136 19.77 4.72 -5.73
#